data_5d57e554bfc3dbdc0833a62a3bae1eff
#
_entry.id   5d57e554bfc3dbdc0833a62a3bae1eff
#
_cell.length_a   1.000
_cell.length_b   1.000
_cell.length_c   1.000
_cell.angle_alpha   90.00
_cell.angle_beta   90.00
_cell.angle_gamma   90.00
#
_symmetry.space_group_name_H-M   'P 1'
#
loop_
_entity.id
_entity.type
_entity.pdbx_description
1 polymer ?
#
loop_
_entity_poly.entity_id
_entity_poly.type
_entity_poly.pdbx_seq_one_letter_code
_entity_poly.pdbx_strand_id
1 'polypeptide(L)'
;MKKTKIVCTLGPATDNDNVLRELIKSGMDCARFNFSHGTHEDHKKRYEQVERIRKELRLPIPAILDTKGPEVRIKSFKDDKPVELKTGSEYTLTTEDVIGDEKRAAINYPNLASDIETGVTILIDDGLLELKVTEIDRKESGDDIRCKVIHGGILKPNKSCNFPGIHLSMPYLSERDKSDLLFGIKTCLLYTSPSPRDRSL
;
A
#
# COMPACT_ATOMS: atom_id res chain seq x y z
N MET A 1 -20.07 -8.05 26.12
CA MET A 1 -19.77 -7.90 24.68
C MET A 1 -18.46 -7.10 24.53
N LYS A 2 -17.45 -7.62 23.82
CA LYS A 2 -16.21 -6.86 23.59
C LYS A 2 -16.52 -5.56 22.82
N LYS A 3 -16.04 -4.43 23.34
CA LYS A 3 -16.16 -3.13 22.63
C LYS A 3 -15.15 -3.01 21.47
N THR A 4 -13.94 -3.58 21.66
CA THR A 4 -12.89 -3.59 20.62
C THR A 4 -13.05 -4.83 19.75
N LYS A 5 -12.93 -4.65 18.42
CA LYS A 5 -12.94 -5.73 17.44
C LYS A 5 -11.50 -6.01 16.97
N ILE A 6 -11.16 -7.30 16.87
CA ILE A 6 -9.84 -7.75 16.43
C ILE A 6 -9.96 -8.20 14.98
N VAL A 7 -9.30 -7.45 14.08
CA VAL A 7 -9.18 -7.78 12.65
C VAL A 7 -7.82 -8.43 12.42
N CYS A 8 -7.81 -9.67 11.93
CA CYS A 8 -6.58 -10.39 11.64
C CYS A 8 -6.37 -10.50 10.12
N THR A 9 -5.22 -10.03 9.63
CA THR A 9 -4.82 -10.23 8.24
C THR A 9 -4.35 -11.66 8.06
N LEU A 10 -4.98 -12.37 7.11
CA LEU A 10 -4.62 -13.75 6.77
C LEU A 10 -3.51 -13.78 5.71
N GLY A 11 -2.60 -14.74 5.86
CA GLY A 11 -1.46 -14.94 4.98
C GLY A 11 -0.84 -16.32 5.20
N PRO A 12 0.34 -16.60 4.62
CA PRO A 12 0.96 -17.92 4.71
C PRO A 12 1.09 -18.49 6.12
N ALA A 13 1.32 -17.64 7.12
CA ALA A 13 1.41 -18.06 8.53
C ALA A 13 0.09 -18.59 9.10
N THR A 14 -1.05 -18.28 8.47
CA THR A 14 -2.39 -18.69 8.89
C THR A 14 -3.00 -19.76 8.00
N ASP A 15 -2.26 -20.29 7.01
CA ASP A 15 -2.75 -21.32 6.08
C ASP A 15 -2.95 -22.70 6.75
N ASN A 16 -2.51 -22.85 8.02
CA ASN A 16 -2.76 -24.04 8.82
C ASN A 16 -4.10 -23.90 9.58
N ASP A 17 -4.96 -24.92 9.43
CA ASP A 17 -6.29 -24.96 10.07
C ASP A 17 -6.27 -24.80 11.58
N ASN A 18 -5.29 -25.42 12.26
CA ASN A 18 -5.19 -25.33 13.70
C ASN A 18 -4.83 -23.91 14.15
N VAL A 19 -3.92 -23.24 13.41
CA VAL A 19 -3.57 -21.84 13.68
C VAL A 19 -4.78 -20.94 13.52
N LEU A 20 -5.54 -21.11 12.45
CA LEU A 20 -6.75 -20.30 12.21
C LEU A 20 -7.84 -20.57 13.24
N ARG A 21 -8.05 -21.83 13.67
CA ARG A 21 -8.98 -22.16 14.76
C ARG A 21 -8.60 -21.48 16.08
N GLU A 22 -7.34 -21.53 16.43
CA GLU A 22 -6.86 -20.91 17.67
C GLU A 22 -6.95 -19.38 17.60
N LEU A 23 -6.67 -18.74 16.45
CA LEU A 23 -6.90 -17.31 16.26
C LEU A 23 -8.37 -16.94 16.49
N ILE A 24 -9.30 -17.69 15.91
CA ILE A 24 -10.73 -17.45 16.07
C ILE A 24 -11.14 -17.62 17.53
N LYS A 25 -10.73 -18.71 18.20
CA LYS A 25 -11.02 -18.97 19.60
C LYS A 25 -10.40 -17.94 20.54
N SER A 26 -9.21 -17.45 20.21
CA SER A 26 -8.51 -16.40 20.96
C SER A 26 -9.13 -15.01 20.81
N GLY A 27 -10.12 -14.89 19.93
CA GLY A 27 -10.95 -13.70 19.83
C GLY A 27 -10.80 -12.90 18.56
N MET A 28 -10.35 -13.48 17.46
CA MET A 28 -10.47 -12.87 16.15
C MET A 28 -11.94 -12.59 15.84
N ASP A 29 -12.27 -11.35 15.54
CA ASP A 29 -13.63 -10.93 15.19
C ASP A 29 -13.84 -10.84 13.68
N CYS A 30 -12.76 -10.67 12.88
CA CYS A 30 -12.85 -10.50 11.44
C CYS A 30 -11.58 -10.99 10.72
N ALA A 31 -11.72 -11.63 9.57
CA ALA A 31 -10.65 -12.05 8.69
C ALA A 31 -10.43 -11.01 7.57
N ARG A 32 -9.22 -10.41 7.48
CA ARG A 32 -8.85 -9.45 6.43
C ARG A 32 -7.98 -10.14 5.38
N PHE A 33 -8.36 -9.97 4.12
CA PHE A 33 -7.64 -10.44 2.94
C PHE A 33 -7.01 -9.24 2.25
N ASN A 34 -5.67 -9.11 2.31
CA ASN A 34 -4.94 -8.01 1.69
C ASN A 34 -4.61 -8.34 0.24
N PHE A 35 -5.33 -7.74 -0.71
CA PHE A 35 -5.18 -7.95 -2.14
C PHE A 35 -3.97 -7.20 -2.76
N SER A 36 -3.19 -6.48 -1.95
CA SER A 36 -1.88 -5.99 -2.40
C SER A 36 -0.92 -7.14 -2.70
N HIS A 37 -1.14 -8.32 -2.09
CA HIS A 37 -0.29 -9.51 -2.21
C HIS A 37 -1.12 -10.75 -2.54
N GLY A 38 -0.47 -11.73 -3.19
CA GLY A 38 -1.11 -13.00 -3.56
C GLY A 38 -1.94 -12.93 -4.83
N THR A 39 -2.53 -14.07 -5.19
CA THR A 39 -3.42 -14.25 -6.34
C THR A 39 -4.86 -14.47 -5.89
N HIS A 40 -5.83 -14.36 -6.82
CA HIS A 40 -7.22 -14.68 -6.53
C HIS A 40 -7.39 -16.13 -6.05
N GLU A 41 -6.60 -17.07 -6.58
CA GLU A 41 -6.59 -18.46 -6.16
C GLU A 41 -6.13 -18.64 -4.71
N ASP A 42 -5.11 -17.91 -4.29
CA ASP A 42 -4.61 -17.95 -2.90
C ASP A 42 -5.67 -17.40 -1.95
N HIS A 43 -6.28 -16.28 -2.30
CA HIS A 43 -7.36 -15.67 -1.51
C HIS A 43 -8.60 -16.55 -1.45
N LYS A 44 -8.95 -17.23 -2.56
CA LYS A 44 -10.07 -18.17 -2.59
C LYS A 44 -9.84 -19.35 -1.63
N LYS A 45 -8.67 -19.97 -1.66
CA LYS A 45 -8.31 -21.08 -0.77
C LYS A 45 -8.42 -20.68 0.70
N ARG A 46 -7.86 -19.50 1.07
CA ARG A 46 -7.96 -18.99 2.43
C ARG A 46 -9.39 -18.64 2.84
N TYR A 47 -10.17 -18.09 1.91
CA TYR A 47 -11.58 -17.81 2.17
C TYR A 47 -12.38 -19.09 2.41
N GLU A 48 -12.20 -20.13 1.59
CA GLU A 48 -12.83 -21.44 1.78
C GLU A 48 -12.43 -22.08 3.12
N GLN A 49 -11.18 -21.89 3.56
CA GLN A 49 -10.71 -22.33 4.88
C GLN A 49 -11.45 -21.59 6.01
N VAL A 50 -11.57 -20.26 5.93
CA VAL A 50 -12.34 -19.46 6.90
C VAL A 50 -13.79 -19.89 6.92
N GLU A 51 -14.43 -20.05 5.74
CA GLU A 51 -15.82 -20.50 5.62
C GLU A 51 -16.06 -21.84 6.31
N ARG A 52 -15.17 -22.81 6.10
CA ARG A 52 -15.27 -24.12 6.72
C ARG A 52 -15.14 -24.04 8.24
N ILE A 53 -14.09 -23.38 8.73
CA ILE A 53 -13.79 -23.31 10.18
C ILE A 53 -14.82 -22.49 10.93
N ARG A 54 -15.30 -21.35 10.40
CA ARG A 54 -16.35 -20.58 11.08
C ARG A 54 -17.67 -21.33 11.20
N LYS A 55 -18.01 -22.17 10.19
CA LYS A 55 -19.18 -23.07 10.25
C LYS A 55 -19.01 -24.17 11.29
N GLU A 56 -17.84 -24.82 11.36
CA GLU A 56 -17.49 -25.81 12.37
C GLU A 56 -17.63 -25.23 13.79
N LEU A 57 -17.10 -24.02 14.00
CA LEU A 57 -17.13 -23.33 15.29
C LEU A 57 -18.46 -22.63 15.60
N ARG A 58 -19.36 -22.53 14.63
CA ARG A 58 -20.63 -21.78 14.71
C ARG A 58 -20.42 -20.30 15.12
N LEU A 59 -19.35 -19.68 14.61
CA LEU A 59 -19.02 -18.29 14.89
C LEU A 59 -19.18 -17.43 13.64
N PRO A 60 -19.82 -16.25 13.76
CA PRO A 60 -20.04 -15.33 12.63
C PRO A 60 -18.79 -14.47 12.36
N ILE A 61 -17.74 -15.09 11.80
CA ILE A 61 -16.52 -14.37 11.42
C ILE A 61 -16.70 -13.77 10.03
N PRO A 62 -16.84 -12.45 9.87
CA PRO A 62 -16.87 -11.79 8.57
C PRO A 62 -15.50 -11.83 7.90
N ALA A 63 -15.51 -11.76 6.57
CA ALA A 63 -14.32 -11.67 5.74
C ALA A 63 -14.29 -10.31 5.04
N ILE A 64 -13.17 -9.59 5.13
CA ILE A 64 -12.96 -8.27 4.52
C ILE A 64 -11.96 -8.40 3.39
N LEU A 65 -12.34 -7.90 2.21
CA LEU A 65 -11.43 -7.65 1.10
C LEU A 65 -10.87 -6.23 1.24
N ASP A 66 -9.55 -6.13 1.29
CA ASP A 66 -8.83 -4.86 1.31
C ASP A 66 -8.05 -4.71 0.00
N THR A 67 -8.52 -3.79 -0.86
CA THR A 67 -7.91 -3.53 -2.16
C THR A 67 -6.56 -2.84 -2.00
N LYS A 68 -5.70 -2.96 -3.02
CA LYS A 68 -4.42 -2.28 -3.03
C LYS A 68 -4.58 -0.75 -3.06
N GLY A 69 -5.57 -0.27 -3.82
CA GLY A 69 -5.74 1.17 -4.08
C GLY A 69 -4.63 1.79 -4.94
N PRO A 70 -4.77 3.07 -5.32
CA PRO A 70 -3.73 3.81 -6.02
C PRO A 70 -2.59 4.13 -5.04
N GLU A 71 -1.36 3.84 -5.45
CA GLU A 71 -0.19 4.01 -4.58
C GLU A 71 1.01 4.48 -5.39
N VAL A 72 1.62 5.59 -4.95
CA VAL A 72 2.90 6.04 -5.48
C VAL A 72 4.02 5.33 -4.75
N ARG A 73 4.94 4.72 -5.50
CA ARG A 73 6.07 3.97 -4.95
C ARG A 73 7.37 4.33 -5.64
N ILE A 74 8.45 4.31 -4.87
CA ILE A 74 9.81 4.24 -5.38
C ILE A 74 9.97 2.92 -6.15
N LYS A 75 10.60 2.98 -7.33
CA LYS A 75 10.94 1.78 -8.10
C LYS A 75 12.19 1.07 -7.54
N SER A 76 12.78 0.19 -8.35
CA SER A 76 13.95 -0.60 -7.98
C SER A 76 15.24 0.21 -7.93
N PHE A 77 16.17 -0.27 -7.12
CA PHE A 77 17.56 0.19 -7.06
C PHE A 77 18.50 -0.83 -7.68
N LYS A 78 19.72 -0.40 -7.96
CA LYS A 78 20.78 -1.30 -8.44
C LYS A 78 21.00 -2.43 -7.44
N ASP A 79 20.95 -3.67 -7.92
CA ASP A 79 21.08 -4.90 -7.15
C ASP A 79 20.06 -5.02 -5.99
N ASP A 80 18.92 -4.31 -6.08
CA ASP A 80 17.92 -4.17 -4.99
C ASP A 80 18.49 -3.71 -3.63
N LYS A 81 19.68 -3.08 -3.65
CA LYS A 81 20.32 -2.58 -2.44
C LYS A 81 19.71 -1.27 -1.97
N PRO A 82 19.47 -1.12 -0.67
CA PRO A 82 19.02 0.15 -0.12
C PRO A 82 20.10 1.22 -0.24
N VAL A 83 19.70 2.48 -0.29
CA VAL A 83 20.59 3.65 -0.29
C VAL A 83 20.40 4.48 0.98
N GLU A 84 21.47 5.09 1.47
CA GLU A 84 21.40 5.98 2.62
C GLU A 84 21.21 7.43 2.16
N LEU A 85 20.11 8.06 2.62
CA LEU A 85 19.86 9.49 2.42
C LEU A 85 20.26 10.26 3.67
N LYS A 86 21.20 11.20 3.52
CA LYS A 86 21.66 12.03 4.64
C LYS A 86 20.76 13.26 4.80
N THR A 87 20.37 13.58 6.01
CA THR A 87 19.63 14.81 6.33
C THR A 87 20.39 16.02 5.81
N GLY A 88 19.69 16.90 5.11
CA GLY A 88 20.25 18.11 4.48
C GLY A 88 20.83 17.92 3.08
N SER A 89 21.01 16.68 2.60
CA SER A 89 21.44 16.41 1.22
C SER A 89 20.33 16.66 0.22
N GLU A 90 20.70 16.68 -1.05
CA GLU A 90 19.76 16.69 -2.18
C GLU A 90 19.49 15.26 -2.64
N TYR A 91 18.26 15.02 -3.11
CA TYR A 91 17.84 13.76 -3.74
C TYR A 91 16.78 14.03 -4.80
N THR A 92 16.86 13.34 -5.93
CA THR A 92 15.92 13.55 -7.04
C THR A 92 14.98 12.36 -7.20
N LEU A 93 13.67 12.62 -7.18
CA LEU A 93 12.68 11.66 -7.67
C LEU A 93 12.44 11.92 -9.16
N THR A 94 12.36 10.87 -9.96
CA THR A 94 12.16 11.03 -11.41
C THR A 94 11.03 10.16 -11.92
N THR A 95 10.32 10.66 -12.92
CA THR A 95 9.31 9.87 -13.65
C THR A 95 9.93 9.07 -14.79
N GLU A 96 11.22 9.29 -15.12
CA GLU A 96 11.97 8.42 -16.03
C GLU A 96 12.04 6.99 -15.50
N ASP A 97 12.06 6.01 -16.41
CA ASP A 97 12.24 4.62 -16.03
C ASP A 97 13.73 4.28 -15.88
N VAL A 98 14.29 4.62 -14.74
CA VAL A 98 15.70 4.41 -14.41
C VAL A 98 15.86 3.52 -13.18
N ILE A 99 17.00 2.85 -13.11
CA ILE A 99 17.41 2.16 -11.88
C ILE A 99 17.95 3.22 -10.91
N GLY A 100 17.39 3.24 -9.71
CA GLY A 100 17.75 4.22 -8.68
C GLY A 100 19.14 4.02 -8.10
N ASP A 101 19.71 5.09 -7.58
CA ASP A 101 21.02 5.16 -6.94
C ASP A 101 21.02 6.11 -5.73
N GLU A 102 22.20 6.53 -5.27
CA GLU A 102 22.40 7.46 -4.14
C GLU A 102 21.98 8.91 -4.45
N LYS A 103 21.69 9.25 -5.70
CA LYS A 103 21.35 10.60 -6.16
C LYS A 103 19.92 10.73 -6.64
N ARG A 104 19.37 9.66 -7.23
CA ARG A 104 18.01 9.68 -7.78
C ARG A 104 17.32 8.32 -7.72
N ALA A 105 15.99 8.34 -7.69
CA ALA A 105 15.16 7.15 -7.85
C ALA A 105 13.96 7.42 -8.73
N ALA A 106 13.59 6.42 -9.53
CA ALA A 106 12.36 6.43 -10.28
C ALA A 106 11.14 6.18 -9.38
N ILE A 107 10.02 6.81 -9.76
CA ILE A 107 8.71 6.57 -9.15
C ILE A 107 7.75 5.97 -10.18
N ASN A 108 6.71 5.29 -9.70
CA ASN A 108 5.73 4.63 -10.57
C ASN A 108 4.57 5.52 -11.03
N TYR A 109 4.60 6.83 -10.71
CA TYR A 109 3.53 7.76 -11.06
C TYR A 109 4.03 8.85 -12.01
N PRO A 110 3.71 8.76 -13.33
CA PRO A 110 4.27 9.65 -14.35
C PRO A 110 3.77 11.10 -14.25
N ASN A 111 2.57 11.34 -13.70
CA ASN A 111 1.99 12.68 -13.63
C ASN A 111 2.35 13.42 -12.33
N LEU A 112 3.28 12.92 -11.52
CA LEU A 112 3.58 13.50 -10.21
C LEU A 112 3.98 14.98 -10.32
N ALA A 113 4.84 15.34 -11.28
CA ALA A 113 5.29 16.71 -11.47
C ALA A 113 4.17 17.70 -11.85
N SER A 114 3.04 17.18 -12.38
CA SER A 114 1.87 18.02 -12.70
C SER A 114 0.95 18.23 -11.50
N ASP A 115 0.98 17.32 -10.54
CA ASP A 115 0.09 17.32 -9.37
C ASP A 115 0.70 18.02 -8.15
N ILE A 116 2.02 18.26 -8.16
CA ILE A 116 2.74 18.86 -7.03
C ILE A 116 3.45 20.16 -7.42
N GLU A 117 3.77 20.95 -6.41
CA GLU A 117 4.50 22.21 -6.52
C GLU A 117 5.75 22.21 -5.63
N THR A 118 6.63 23.22 -5.83
CA THR A 118 7.76 23.47 -4.93
C THR A 118 7.27 23.74 -3.51
N GLY A 119 8.02 23.20 -2.52
CA GLY A 119 7.64 23.31 -1.11
C GLY A 119 6.76 22.18 -0.58
N VAL A 120 6.26 21.28 -1.46
CA VAL A 120 5.50 20.10 -1.04
C VAL A 120 6.39 19.14 -0.25
N THR A 121 5.84 18.57 0.80
CA THR A 121 6.47 17.49 1.59
C THR A 121 6.11 16.13 1.00
N ILE A 122 7.12 15.29 0.83
CA ILE A 122 6.98 13.89 0.41
C ILE A 122 7.44 13.01 1.56
N LEU A 123 6.55 12.17 2.07
CA LEU A 123 6.85 11.18 3.09
C LEU A 123 7.05 9.81 2.44
N ILE A 124 8.15 9.14 2.78
CA ILE A 124 8.49 7.82 2.23
C ILE A 124 8.59 6.81 3.37
N ASP A 125 8.16 5.56 3.10
CA ASP A 125 8.18 4.44 4.05
C ASP A 125 7.44 4.81 5.35
N ASP A 126 6.14 5.14 5.22
CA ASP A 126 5.25 5.54 6.33
C ASP A 126 5.77 6.74 7.16
N GLY A 127 6.54 7.62 6.52
CA GLY A 127 7.07 8.83 7.14
C GLY A 127 8.42 8.64 7.85
N LEU A 128 9.08 7.50 7.67
CA LEU A 128 10.44 7.28 8.16
C LEU A 128 11.46 8.19 7.47
N LEU A 129 11.17 8.60 6.23
CA LEU A 129 11.96 9.54 5.45
C LEU A 129 11.07 10.71 5.02
N GLU A 130 11.60 11.91 5.10
CA GLU A 130 10.92 13.13 4.66
C GLU A 130 11.77 13.90 3.67
N LEU A 131 11.17 14.18 2.51
CA LEU A 131 11.74 15.03 1.47
C LEU A 131 10.90 16.28 1.29
N LYS A 132 11.53 17.40 0.92
CA LYS A 132 10.85 18.64 0.55
C LYS A 132 11.22 19.03 -0.86
N VAL A 133 10.23 19.21 -1.72
CA VAL A 133 10.42 19.59 -3.12
C VAL A 133 11.03 21.01 -3.19
N THR A 134 12.16 21.13 -3.88
CA THR A 134 12.88 22.41 -4.09
C THR A 134 12.72 22.92 -5.52
N GLU A 135 12.66 22.00 -6.50
CA GLU A 135 12.58 22.35 -7.91
C GLU A 135 11.91 21.22 -8.70
N ILE A 136 11.23 21.55 -9.79
CA ILE A 136 10.62 20.59 -10.71
C ILE A 136 11.10 20.91 -12.12
N ASP A 137 11.91 20.01 -12.68
CA ASP A 137 12.42 20.08 -14.05
C ASP A 137 11.57 19.18 -14.95
N ARG A 138 10.83 19.81 -15.89
CA ARG A 138 10.04 19.08 -16.88
C ARG A 138 10.85 18.81 -18.13
N LYS A 139 10.91 17.53 -18.54
CA LYS A 139 11.72 17.06 -19.66
C LYS A 139 10.89 16.15 -20.56
N GLU A 140 11.27 16.03 -21.83
CA GLU A 140 10.62 15.11 -22.76
C GLU A 140 10.78 13.64 -22.37
N SER A 141 11.90 13.27 -21.73
CA SER A 141 12.19 11.90 -21.27
C SER A 141 11.52 11.52 -19.96
N GLY A 142 10.97 12.49 -19.25
CA GLY A 142 10.39 12.36 -17.90
C GLY A 142 10.86 13.47 -16.99
N ASP A 143 10.07 13.78 -15.98
CA ASP A 143 10.27 14.92 -15.08
C ASP A 143 11.21 14.56 -13.93
N ASP A 144 12.06 15.52 -13.54
CA ASP A 144 12.87 15.43 -12.33
C ASP A 144 12.28 16.33 -11.22
N ILE A 145 12.04 15.74 -10.07
CA ILE A 145 11.56 16.41 -8.86
C ILE A 145 12.73 16.46 -7.88
N ARG A 146 13.41 17.60 -7.83
CA ARG A 146 14.54 17.80 -6.92
C ARG A 146 14.01 18.07 -5.52
N CYS A 147 14.60 17.39 -4.56
CA CYS A 147 14.17 17.47 -3.17
C CYS A 147 15.36 17.69 -2.26
N LYS A 148 15.12 18.40 -1.16
CA LYS A 148 16.01 18.42 0.01
C LYS A 148 15.55 17.34 1.00
N VAL A 149 16.48 16.54 1.48
CA VAL A 149 16.23 15.54 2.52
C VAL A 149 16.06 16.25 3.86
N ILE A 150 14.85 16.26 4.40
CA ILE A 150 14.53 16.86 5.71
C ILE A 150 14.80 15.84 6.83
N HIS A 151 14.31 14.62 6.63
CA HIS A 151 14.57 13.49 7.53
C HIS A 151 15.19 12.35 6.72
N GLY A 152 16.46 12.08 6.99
CA GLY A 152 17.24 11.07 6.30
C GLY A 152 17.08 9.68 6.91
N GLY A 153 17.65 8.68 6.24
CA GLY A 153 17.66 7.29 6.66
C GLY A 153 17.90 6.35 5.50
N ILE A 154 17.56 5.09 5.70
CA ILE A 154 17.76 4.04 4.68
C ILE A 154 16.53 3.95 3.76
N LEU A 155 16.69 4.36 2.52
CA LEU A 155 15.68 4.22 1.47
C LEU A 155 15.81 2.85 0.79
N LYS A 156 14.76 2.04 0.92
CA LYS A 156 14.66 0.71 0.29
C LYS A 156 13.84 0.79 -1.00
N PRO A 157 14.03 -0.15 -1.95
CA PRO A 157 13.20 -0.25 -3.14
C PRO A 157 11.73 -0.51 -2.78
N ASN A 158 10.83 -0.16 -3.70
CA ASN A 158 9.39 -0.40 -3.62
C ASN A 158 8.65 0.26 -2.44
N LYS A 159 9.26 1.25 -1.77
CA LYS A 159 8.64 1.97 -0.66
C LYS A 159 7.58 2.95 -1.12
N SER A 160 6.49 3.06 -0.35
CA SER A 160 5.39 3.99 -0.60
C SER A 160 5.82 5.45 -0.44
N CYS A 161 5.24 6.33 -1.25
CA CYS A 161 5.36 7.77 -1.14
C CYS A 161 4.00 8.37 -0.83
N ASN A 162 3.91 9.20 0.19
CA ASN A 162 2.72 9.92 0.58
C ASN A 162 2.94 11.44 0.42
N PHE A 163 1.90 12.14 0.00
CA PHE A 163 1.91 13.56 -0.29
C PHE A 163 0.84 14.27 0.56
N PRO A 164 1.13 14.61 1.83
CA PRO A 164 0.13 15.19 2.73
C PRO A 164 -0.49 16.48 2.18
N GLY A 165 -1.80 16.53 2.15
CA GLY A 165 -2.55 17.69 1.68
C GLY A 165 -2.62 17.88 0.16
N ILE A 166 -2.02 16.99 -0.63
CA ILE A 166 -2.03 17.04 -2.09
C ILE A 166 -3.06 16.06 -2.65
N HIS A 167 -3.83 16.52 -3.60
CA HIS A 167 -4.73 15.68 -4.40
C HIS A 167 -4.00 15.22 -5.66
N LEU A 168 -3.71 13.93 -5.76
CA LEU A 168 -3.13 13.33 -6.96
C LEU A 168 -4.23 13.00 -7.96
N SER A 169 -3.98 13.25 -9.26
CA SER A 169 -4.91 12.96 -10.36
C SER A 169 -4.96 11.47 -10.75
N MET A 170 -4.47 10.59 -9.87
CA MET A 170 -4.52 9.14 -10.06
C MET A 170 -5.97 8.62 -10.06
N PRO A 171 -6.32 7.69 -10.97
CA PRO A 171 -7.59 6.98 -10.88
C PRO A 171 -7.70 6.27 -9.53
N TYR A 172 -8.80 6.52 -8.81
CA TYR A 172 -9.05 5.90 -7.50
C TYR A 172 -9.13 4.37 -7.55
N LEU A 173 -9.68 3.83 -8.64
CA LEU A 173 -9.78 2.39 -8.90
C LEU A 173 -8.94 2.02 -10.12
N SER A 174 -7.91 1.23 -9.89
CA SER A 174 -7.16 0.60 -10.98
C SER A 174 -7.97 -0.54 -11.62
N GLU A 175 -7.58 -0.99 -12.82
CA GLU A 175 -8.19 -2.17 -13.45
C GLU A 175 -8.02 -3.43 -12.57
N ARG A 176 -6.91 -3.52 -11.84
CA ARG A 176 -6.68 -4.58 -10.86
C ARG A 176 -7.69 -4.50 -9.71
N ASP A 177 -7.89 -3.32 -9.13
CA ASP A 177 -8.87 -3.15 -8.04
C ASP A 177 -10.27 -3.49 -8.50
N LYS A 178 -10.65 -3.16 -9.74
CA LYS A 178 -11.94 -3.56 -10.33
C LYS A 178 -12.07 -5.08 -10.43
N SER A 179 -11.01 -5.76 -10.87
CA SER A 179 -10.96 -7.22 -10.94
C SER A 179 -11.07 -7.85 -9.55
N ASP A 180 -10.35 -7.30 -8.57
CA ASP A 180 -10.37 -7.76 -7.18
C ASP A 180 -11.75 -7.58 -6.55
N LEU A 181 -12.43 -6.46 -6.82
CA LEU A 181 -13.79 -6.20 -6.35
C LEU A 181 -14.80 -7.17 -6.96
N LEU A 182 -14.71 -7.43 -8.27
CA LEU A 182 -15.58 -8.40 -8.95
C LEU A 182 -15.38 -9.81 -8.38
N PHE A 183 -14.13 -10.17 -8.07
CA PHE A 183 -13.82 -11.41 -7.39
C PHE A 183 -14.45 -11.45 -5.99
N GLY A 184 -14.30 -10.38 -5.21
CA GLY A 184 -14.89 -10.25 -3.87
C GLY A 184 -16.40 -10.40 -3.85
N ILE A 185 -17.10 -9.78 -4.81
CA ILE A 185 -18.55 -9.90 -4.94
C ILE A 185 -18.94 -11.35 -5.23
N LYS A 186 -18.23 -12.03 -6.15
CA LYS A 186 -18.50 -13.43 -6.50
C LYS A 186 -18.24 -14.40 -5.34
N THR A 187 -17.31 -14.09 -4.46
CA THR A 187 -16.94 -14.92 -3.30
C THR A 187 -17.64 -14.49 -2.01
N CYS A 188 -18.55 -13.53 -2.05
CA CYS A 188 -19.26 -12.97 -0.89
C CYS A 188 -18.31 -12.41 0.19
N LEU A 189 -17.16 -11.87 -0.21
CA LEU A 189 -16.32 -11.07 0.65
C LEU A 189 -16.96 -9.70 0.86
N LEU A 190 -17.02 -9.23 2.12
CA LEU A 190 -17.41 -7.87 2.41
C LEU A 190 -16.32 -6.92 1.95
N TYR A 191 -16.71 -5.87 1.23
CA TYR A 191 -15.80 -4.83 0.80
C TYR A 191 -15.71 -3.74 1.87
N THR A 192 -14.48 -3.37 2.26
CA THR A 192 -14.23 -2.12 2.97
C THR A 192 -13.15 -1.35 2.23
N SER A 193 -13.53 -0.25 1.60
CA SER A 193 -12.60 0.82 1.28
C SER A 193 -12.83 1.92 2.31
N PRO A 194 -11.79 2.42 2.99
CA PRO A 194 -11.94 3.61 3.81
C PRO A 194 -12.26 4.79 2.88
N SER A 195 -13.57 5.05 2.69
CA SER A 195 -14.01 6.24 1.97
C SER A 195 -13.90 7.45 2.90
N PRO A 196 -13.39 8.59 2.43
CA PRO A 196 -13.48 9.85 3.18
C PRO A 196 -14.92 10.23 3.58
N ARG A 197 -15.93 9.70 2.89
CA ARG A 197 -17.35 9.89 3.21
C ARG A 197 -17.79 9.14 4.47
N ASP A 198 -17.10 8.07 4.86
CA ASP A 198 -17.43 7.29 6.07
C ASP A 198 -17.07 8.05 7.35
N ARG A 199 -16.33 9.18 7.23
CA ARG A 199 -15.99 10.07 8.35
C ARG A 199 -17.03 11.19 8.59
N SER A 200 -18.05 11.29 7.75
CA SER A 200 -19.05 12.37 7.79
C SER A 200 -20.43 11.94 8.31
N LEU A 201 -20.52 10.77 8.92
CA LEU A 201 -21.74 10.27 9.59
C LEU A 201 -21.54 10.17 11.09
#